data_e4cf0ba4347eaf41ad303305e28cfff4
#
_entry.id   e4cf0ba4347eaf41ad303305e28cfff4
#
_cell.length_a   1.000
_cell.length_b   1.000
_cell.length_c   1.000
_cell.angle_alpha   90.00
_cell.angle_beta   90.00
_cell.angle_gamma   90.00
#
_symmetry.space_group_name_H-M   'P 1'
#
loop_
_entity.id
_entity.type
_entity.pdbx_description
1 polymer ?
#
loop_
_entity_poly.entity_id
_entity_poly.type
_entity_poly.pdbx_seq_one_letter_code
_entity_poly.pdbx_strand_id
1 'polypeptide(L)'
;TLLCTKLFFNEVNAVDKYEYKSKTERMLELMESGAYSRAAAIADEIDWRRVRNAVMLSNVSEIYEKTGEYQKGYDILTLAYQRAEGSRKIISRLCGLALKTGNVDEAIDFYDEFMQIAPKDPNQYILRYKILRAQRAPIEQQIEALEEYKKSEYIEEWAYELAKLYQEAGMTSECLEECDDLILWFSEGQYVYKAMELKMQYKPLTPSQQEKYDKRYARTSEETEEIPDIFSYAEADESEQEEEENGLPGAELMAA
;
A
#
# COMPACT_ATOMS: atom_id res chain seq x y z
N THR A 1 7.69 38.64 -36.90
CA THR A 1 7.25 38.64 -35.46
C THR A 1 6.62 37.32 -35.08
N LEU A 2 5.87 36.64 -35.95
CA LEU A 2 5.20 35.36 -35.67
C LEU A 2 6.17 34.14 -35.58
N LEU A 3 7.33 34.18 -36.23
CA LEU A 3 8.35 33.13 -36.16
C LEU A 3 9.14 33.16 -34.86
N CYS A 4 9.45 34.33 -34.31
CA CYS A 4 10.13 34.47 -33.04
C CYS A 4 9.28 33.96 -31.84
N THR A 5 7.96 34.22 -31.87
CA THR A 5 7.07 33.73 -30.82
C THR A 5 6.90 32.21 -30.84
N LYS A 6 6.88 31.57 -32.01
CA LYS A 6 6.83 30.09 -32.08
C LYS A 6 8.12 29.42 -31.63
N LEU A 7 9.30 30.00 -31.94
CA LEU A 7 10.58 29.47 -31.45
C LEU A 7 10.71 29.62 -29.94
N PHE A 8 10.36 30.75 -29.37
CA PHE A 8 10.37 30.98 -27.93
C PHE A 8 9.40 30.06 -27.17
N PHE A 9 8.21 29.81 -27.72
CA PHE A 9 7.24 28.88 -27.14
C PHE A 9 7.71 27.41 -27.19
N ASN A 10 8.46 27.01 -28.25
CA ASN A 10 9.03 25.67 -28.34
C ASN A 10 10.23 25.47 -27.40
N GLU A 11 11.08 26.48 -27.21
CA GLU A 11 12.19 26.41 -26.28
C GLU A 11 11.72 26.36 -24.82
N VAL A 12 10.75 27.16 -24.44
CA VAL A 12 10.16 27.13 -23.09
C VAL A 12 9.51 25.78 -22.81
N ASN A 13 8.76 25.21 -23.76
CA ASN A 13 8.17 23.87 -23.59
C ASN A 13 9.21 22.75 -23.52
N ALA A 14 10.38 22.89 -24.18
CA ALA A 14 11.44 21.90 -24.14
C ALA A 14 12.19 21.94 -22.80
N VAL A 15 12.46 23.12 -22.26
CA VAL A 15 13.08 23.32 -20.95
C VAL A 15 12.17 22.80 -19.84
N ASP A 16 10.88 23.12 -19.88
CA ASP A 16 9.87 22.65 -18.92
C ASP A 16 9.77 21.11 -18.92
N LYS A 17 9.82 20.47 -20.10
CA LYS A 17 9.79 19.01 -20.23
C LYS A 17 11.08 18.36 -19.69
N TYR A 18 12.24 18.95 -19.91
CA TYR A 18 13.51 18.42 -19.40
C TYR A 18 13.59 18.55 -17.88
N GLU A 19 13.19 19.70 -17.35
CA GLU A 19 13.14 19.94 -15.91
C GLU A 19 12.19 18.97 -15.20
N TYR A 20 10.99 18.78 -15.74
CA TYR A 20 10.03 17.79 -15.26
C TYR A 20 10.65 16.39 -15.23
N LYS A 21 11.26 15.94 -16.32
CA LYS A 21 11.90 14.62 -16.41
C LYS A 21 13.00 14.45 -15.34
N SER A 22 13.90 15.41 -15.23
CA SER A 22 14.99 15.38 -14.24
C SER A 22 14.47 15.35 -12.80
N LYS A 23 13.44 16.15 -12.48
CA LYS A 23 12.81 16.16 -11.15
C LYS A 23 12.13 14.83 -10.82
N THR A 24 11.39 14.26 -11.77
CA THR A 24 10.68 12.99 -11.55
C THR A 24 11.66 11.82 -11.42
N GLU A 25 12.71 11.74 -12.24
CA GLU A 25 13.76 10.71 -12.09
C GLU A 25 14.42 10.80 -10.71
N ARG A 26 14.80 12.01 -10.28
CA ARG A 26 15.40 12.21 -8.96
C ARG A 26 14.47 11.88 -7.81
N MET A 27 13.19 12.21 -7.94
CA MET A 27 12.16 11.89 -6.95
C MET A 27 12.00 10.38 -6.80
N LEU A 28 11.94 9.62 -7.90
CA LEU A 28 11.83 8.16 -7.88
C LEU A 28 13.08 7.51 -7.27
N GLU A 29 14.29 7.94 -7.61
CA GLU A 29 15.53 7.48 -6.95
C GLU A 29 15.49 7.67 -5.43
N LEU A 30 14.96 8.81 -4.97
CA LEU A 30 14.81 9.08 -3.54
C LEU A 30 13.73 8.20 -2.89
N MET A 31 12.65 7.91 -3.61
CA MET A 31 11.62 6.98 -3.17
C MET A 31 12.20 5.56 -3.04
N GLU A 32 12.91 5.05 -4.04
CA GLU A 32 13.58 3.75 -4.03
C GLU A 32 14.61 3.61 -2.90
N SER A 33 15.28 4.71 -2.55
CA SER A 33 16.22 4.75 -1.42
C SER A 33 15.58 4.99 -0.05
N GLY A 34 14.23 4.98 0.06
CA GLY A 34 13.50 5.24 1.30
C GLY A 34 13.53 6.71 1.76
N ALA A 35 14.13 7.62 1.01
CA ALA A 35 14.27 9.04 1.38
C ALA A 35 12.98 9.85 1.10
N TYR A 36 11.84 9.37 1.59
CA TYR A 36 10.50 9.89 1.26
C TYR A 36 10.32 11.39 1.55
N SER A 37 10.85 11.92 2.65
CA SER A 37 10.76 13.36 2.95
C SER A 37 11.44 14.23 1.89
N ARG A 38 12.56 13.74 1.31
CA ARG A 38 13.27 14.44 0.24
C ARG A 38 12.54 14.31 -1.09
N ALA A 39 11.93 13.14 -1.34
CA ALA A 39 11.09 12.92 -2.51
C ALA A 39 9.85 13.82 -2.48
N ALA A 40 9.18 13.97 -1.32
CA ALA A 40 8.04 14.85 -1.13
C ALA A 40 8.37 16.30 -1.43
N ALA A 41 9.54 16.80 -0.99
CA ALA A 41 9.98 18.15 -1.30
C ALA A 41 10.09 18.42 -2.81
N ILE A 42 10.57 17.44 -3.59
CA ILE A 42 10.58 17.55 -5.07
C ILE A 42 9.16 17.44 -5.63
N ALA A 43 8.31 16.56 -5.07
CA ALA A 43 6.93 16.42 -5.50
C ALA A 43 6.13 17.72 -5.33
N ASP A 44 6.38 18.49 -4.28
CA ASP A 44 5.72 19.78 -4.02
C ASP A 44 6.06 20.86 -5.08
N GLU A 45 7.13 20.70 -5.84
CA GLU A 45 7.52 21.64 -6.90
C GLU A 45 6.82 21.39 -8.25
N ILE A 46 6.05 20.30 -8.38
CA ILE A 46 5.47 19.84 -9.63
C ILE A 46 3.94 20.03 -9.64
N ASP A 47 3.40 20.59 -10.74
CA ASP A 47 1.94 20.67 -10.96
C ASP A 47 1.41 19.35 -11.53
N TRP A 48 1.02 18.44 -10.64
CA TRP A 48 0.54 17.09 -10.96
C TRP A 48 -0.79 17.06 -11.74
N ARG A 49 -1.57 18.13 -11.76
CA ARG A 49 -2.83 18.22 -12.54
C ARG A 49 -2.59 18.05 -14.04
N ARG A 50 -1.40 18.38 -14.51
CA ARG A 50 -0.99 18.24 -15.91
C ARG A 50 -0.50 16.86 -16.27
N VAL A 51 -0.18 16.04 -15.28
CA VAL A 51 0.37 14.69 -15.47
C VAL A 51 -0.77 13.72 -15.78
N ARG A 52 -0.60 12.93 -16.84
CA ARG A 52 -1.60 11.94 -17.29
C ARG A 52 -1.24 10.52 -16.88
N ASN A 53 0.01 10.26 -16.53
CA ASN A 53 0.49 8.93 -16.16
C ASN A 53 -0.03 8.58 -14.76
N ALA A 54 -0.97 7.63 -14.69
CA ALA A 54 -1.59 7.18 -13.44
C ALA A 54 -0.59 6.49 -12.50
N VAL A 55 0.39 5.75 -13.04
CA VAL A 55 1.44 5.10 -12.25
C VAL A 55 2.31 6.15 -11.56
N MET A 56 2.74 7.18 -12.28
CA MET A 56 3.50 8.28 -11.68
C MET A 56 2.70 8.98 -10.56
N LEU A 57 1.43 9.26 -10.78
CA LEU A 57 0.55 9.84 -9.76
C LEU A 57 0.39 8.90 -8.55
N SER A 58 0.30 7.60 -8.79
CA SER A 58 0.23 6.60 -7.72
C SER A 58 1.51 6.58 -6.87
N ASN A 59 2.70 6.65 -7.49
CA ASN A 59 3.98 6.71 -6.78
C ASN A 59 4.09 8.00 -5.94
N VAL A 60 3.66 9.14 -6.49
CA VAL A 60 3.64 10.42 -5.75
C VAL A 60 2.69 10.37 -4.55
N SER A 61 1.51 9.78 -4.73
CA SER A 61 0.59 9.54 -3.61
C SER A 61 1.24 8.71 -2.51
N GLU A 62 1.99 7.66 -2.89
CA GLU A 62 2.71 6.82 -1.92
C GLU A 62 3.78 7.60 -1.16
N ILE A 63 4.55 8.45 -1.84
CA ILE A 63 5.51 9.34 -1.18
C ILE A 63 4.83 10.17 -0.07
N TYR A 64 3.67 10.77 -0.35
CA TYR A 64 2.92 11.53 0.63
C TYR A 64 2.32 10.66 1.74
N GLU A 65 1.91 9.42 1.44
CA GLU A 65 1.48 8.47 2.47
C GLU A 65 2.62 8.13 3.44
N LYS A 66 3.81 7.87 2.92
CA LYS A 66 5.00 7.55 3.74
C LYS A 66 5.48 8.74 4.59
N THR A 67 5.23 9.98 4.15
CA THR A 67 5.54 11.19 4.95
C THR A 67 4.41 11.60 5.90
N GLY A 68 3.25 10.89 5.88
CA GLY A 68 2.10 11.21 6.72
C GLY A 68 1.23 12.35 6.19
N GLU A 69 1.50 12.84 4.98
CA GLU A 69 0.74 13.90 4.33
C GLU A 69 -0.49 13.33 3.59
N TYR A 70 -1.35 12.62 4.33
CA TYR A 70 -2.44 11.81 3.79
C TYR A 70 -3.40 12.57 2.89
N GLN A 71 -3.70 13.84 3.17
CA GLN A 71 -4.58 14.64 2.32
C GLN A 71 -3.94 14.91 0.95
N LYS A 72 -2.65 15.25 0.89
CA LYS A 72 -1.95 15.41 -0.39
C LYS A 72 -1.91 14.09 -1.16
N GLY A 73 -1.61 12.97 -0.46
CA GLY A 73 -1.65 11.64 -1.04
C GLY A 73 -3.01 11.32 -1.66
N TYR A 74 -4.09 11.61 -0.93
CA TYR A 74 -5.47 11.43 -1.39
C TYR A 74 -5.78 12.28 -2.65
N ASP A 75 -5.45 13.57 -2.62
CA ASP A 75 -5.71 14.49 -3.74
C ASP A 75 -4.98 14.04 -5.02
N ILE A 76 -3.73 13.58 -4.89
CA ILE A 76 -2.94 13.07 -6.02
C ILE A 76 -3.49 11.73 -6.53
N LEU A 77 -3.87 10.82 -5.62
CA LEU A 77 -4.42 9.52 -6.02
C LEU A 77 -5.79 9.66 -6.70
N THR A 78 -6.57 10.67 -6.32
CA THR A 78 -7.82 11.02 -7.01
C THR A 78 -7.56 11.43 -8.47
N LEU A 79 -6.44 12.15 -8.74
CA LEU A 79 -6.04 12.41 -10.13
C LEU A 79 -5.67 11.12 -10.87
N ALA A 80 -4.98 10.18 -10.20
CA ALA A 80 -4.67 8.88 -10.78
C ALA A 80 -5.94 8.09 -11.12
N TYR A 81 -6.92 8.06 -10.22
CA TYR A 81 -8.22 7.43 -10.42
C TYR A 81 -8.96 7.97 -11.64
N GLN A 82 -8.97 9.31 -11.83
CA GLN A 82 -9.57 9.95 -13.01
C GLN A 82 -8.87 9.60 -14.33
N ARG A 83 -7.63 9.08 -14.29
CA ARG A 83 -6.84 8.70 -15.48
C ARG A 83 -6.89 7.20 -15.77
N ALA A 84 -7.15 6.39 -14.76
CA ALA A 84 -7.19 4.93 -14.82
C ALA A 84 -8.45 4.43 -14.06
N GLU A 85 -9.63 4.71 -14.65
CA GLU A 85 -10.90 4.26 -14.09
C GLU A 85 -10.93 2.74 -13.98
N GLY A 86 -11.48 2.23 -12.86
CA GLY A 86 -11.62 0.79 -12.62
C GLY A 86 -10.38 0.08 -12.11
N SER A 87 -9.29 0.79 -11.81
CA SER A 87 -8.12 0.18 -11.19
C SER A 87 -8.39 -0.21 -9.75
N ARG A 88 -8.51 -1.52 -9.47
CA ARG A 88 -8.73 -2.06 -8.12
C ARG A 88 -7.69 -1.58 -7.11
N LYS A 89 -6.41 -1.47 -7.53
CA LYS A 89 -5.30 -1.01 -6.67
C LYS A 89 -5.50 0.45 -6.25
N ILE A 90 -5.87 1.33 -7.18
CA ILE A 90 -6.12 2.74 -6.89
C ILE A 90 -7.33 2.90 -5.97
N ILE A 91 -8.42 2.18 -6.24
CA ILE A 91 -9.66 2.23 -5.44
C ILE A 91 -9.41 1.74 -4.01
N SER A 92 -8.71 0.62 -3.84
CA SER A 92 -8.33 0.09 -2.52
C SER A 92 -7.50 1.09 -1.72
N ARG A 93 -6.52 1.77 -2.36
CA ARG A 93 -5.70 2.80 -1.71
C ARG A 93 -6.50 4.07 -1.40
N LEU A 94 -7.40 4.50 -2.30
CA LEU A 94 -8.30 5.64 -2.03
C LEU A 94 -9.19 5.37 -0.82
N CYS A 95 -9.76 4.17 -0.71
CA CYS A 95 -10.50 3.75 0.48
C CYS A 95 -9.65 3.91 1.76
N GLY A 96 -8.42 3.40 1.74
CA GLY A 96 -7.49 3.53 2.87
C GLY A 96 -7.13 4.97 3.21
N LEU A 97 -6.87 5.82 2.21
CA LEU A 97 -6.54 7.23 2.40
C LEU A 97 -7.76 8.04 2.87
N ALA A 98 -8.97 7.77 2.36
CA ALA A 98 -10.20 8.38 2.85
C ALA A 98 -10.38 8.13 4.36
N LEU A 99 -10.10 6.91 4.84
CA LEU A 99 -10.11 6.61 6.28
C LEU A 99 -9.03 7.40 7.05
N LYS A 100 -7.81 7.52 6.50
CA LYS A 100 -6.72 8.29 7.14
C LYS A 100 -7.01 9.79 7.21
N THR A 101 -7.80 10.32 6.26
CA THR A 101 -8.26 11.72 6.26
C THR A 101 -9.56 11.94 7.03
N GLY A 102 -10.16 10.88 7.59
CA GLY A 102 -11.39 10.94 8.38
C GLY A 102 -12.68 10.90 7.57
N ASN A 103 -12.61 10.66 6.27
CA ASN A 103 -13.76 10.64 5.34
C ASN A 103 -14.34 9.22 5.23
N VAL A 104 -15.02 8.77 6.29
CA VAL A 104 -15.53 7.38 6.38
C VAL A 104 -16.60 7.09 5.31
N ASP A 105 -17.49 8.03 5.03
CA ASP A 105 -18.55 7.85 4.02
C ASP A 105 -17.95 7.63 2.63
N GLU A 106 -16.94 8.39 2.27
CA GLU A 106 -16.22 8.26 1.00
C GLU A 106 -15.43 6.94 0.92
N ALA A 107 -14.87 6.48 2.04
CA ALA A 107 -14.24 5.17 2.10
C ALA A 107 -15.24 4.03 1.85
N ILE A 108 -16.49 4.16 2.31
CA ILE A 108 -17.57 3.20 2.03
C ILE A 108 -17.90 3.19 0.53
N ASP A 109 -18.01 4.37 -0.10
CA ASP A 109 -18.28 4.47 -1.54
C ASP A 109 -17.18 3.75 -2.36
N PHE A 110 -15.89 3.95 -2.02
CA PHE A 110 -14.78 3.24 -2.66
C PHE A 110 -14.78 1.74 -2.37
N TYR A 111 -15.18 1.33 -1.17
CA TYR A 111 -15.34 -0.09 -0.84
C TYR A 111 -16.43 -0.74 -1.69
N ASP A 112 -17.57 -0.09 -1.84
CA ASP A 112 -18.69 -0.58 -2.66
C ASP A 112 -18.28 -0.69 -4.13
N GLU A 113 -17.49 0.27 -4.64
CA GLU A 113 -16.93 0.20 -5.98
C GLU A 113 -15.93 -0.95 -6.11
N PHE A 114 -15.03 -1.13 -5.13
CA PHE A 114 -14.08 -2.26 -5.10
C PHE A 114 -14.80 -3.60 -5.15
N MET A 115 -15.89 -3.75 -4.39
CA MET A 115 -16.71 -4.97 -4.38
C MET A 115 -17.38 -5.27 -5.72
N GLN A 116 -17.67 -4.24 -6.53
CA GLN A 116 -18.23 -4.42 -7.88
C GLN A 116 -17.16 -4.89 -8.87
N ILE A 117 -15.93 -4.37 -8.76
CA ILE A 117 -14.85 -4.64 -9.70
C ILE A 117 -14.14 -5.95 -9.34
N ALA A 118 -13.87 -6.19 -8.05
CA ALA A 118 -13.09 -7.32 -7.57
C ALA A 118 -13.79 -8.09 -6.43
N PRO A 119 -14.97 -8.70 -6.66
CA PRO A 119 -15.78 -9.32 -5.60
C PRO A 119 -15.14 -10.57 -4.98
N LYS A 120 -14.07 -11.11 -5.56
CA LYS A 120 -13.34 -12.28 -5.05
C LYS A 120 -11.99 -11.95 -4.46
N ASP A 121 -11.59 -10.68 -4.50
CA ASP A 121 -10.29 -10.24 -3.97
C ASP A 121 -10.33 -10.28 -2.43
N PRO A 122 -9.43 -11.03 -1.75
CA PRO A 122 -9.39 -11.10 -0.29
C PRO A 122 -9.24 -9.74 0.40
N ASN A 123 -8.61 -8.77 -0.26
CA ASN A 123 -8.43 -7.42 0.29
C ASN A 123 -9.77 -6.74 0.65
N GLN A 124 -10.90 -7.19 0.10
CA GLN A 124 -12.21 -6.71 0.52
C GLN A 124 -12.44 -6.82 2.04
N TYR A 125 -11.97 -7.90 2.65
CA TYR A 125 -12.11 -8.13 4.08
C TYR A 125 -11.24 -7.18 4.91
N ILE A 126 -10.05 -6.85 4.41
CA ILE A 126 -9.18 -5.84 5.03
C ILE A 126 -9.79 -4.44 4.95
N LEU A 127 -10.36 -4.07 3.80
CA LEU A 127 -11.05 -2.79 3.64
C LEU A 127 -12.27 -2.72 4.57
N ARG A 128 -13.07 -3.80 4.62
CA ARG A 128 -14.22 -3.92 5.53
C ARG A 128 -13.79 -3.75 6.99
N TYR A 129 -12.74 -4.47 7.41
CA TYR A 129 -12.17 -4.32 8.75
C TYR A 129 -11.78 -2.87 9.06
N LYS A 130 -11.02 -2.22 8.17
CA LYS A 130 -10.57 -0.84 8.35
C LYS A 130 -11.75 0.15 8.49
N ILE A 131 -12.81 -0.03 7.70
CA ILE A 131 -14.05 0.77 7.79
C ILE A 131 -14.74 0.54 9.12
N LEU A 132 -14.95 -0.73 9.52
CA LEU A 132 -15.57 -1.10 10.79
C LEU A 132 -14.81 -0.52 11.99
N ARG A 133 -13.48 -0.57 11.93
CA ARG A 133 -12.59 0.03 12.96
C ARG A 133 -12.78 1.55 13.04
N ALA A 134 -12.82 2.24 11.90
CA ALA A 134 -13.03 3.70 11.83
C ALA A 134 -14.43 4.10 12.34
N GLN A 135 -15.45 3.31 12.05
CA GLN A 135 -16.83 3.50 12.55
C GLN A 135 -16.99 3.15 14.03
N ARG A 136 -15.96 2.58 14.69
CA ARG A 136 -16.03 2.02 16.03
C ARG A 136 -17.16 0.97 16.16
N ALA A 137 -17.33 0.17 15.12
CA ALA A 137 -18.29 -0.92 15.09
C ALA A 137 -17.99 -1.97 16.18
N PRO A 138 -18.96 -2.79 16.59
CA PRO A 138 -18.76 -3.87 17.54
C PRO A 138 -17.54 -4.72 17.18
N ILE A 139 -16.78 -5.14 18.21
CA ILE A 139 -15.51 -5.84 18.02
C ILE A 139 -15.69 -7.18 17.32
N GLU A 140 -16.82 -7.83 17.54
CA GLU A 140 -17.18 -9.10 16.91
C GLU A 140 -17.24 -9.00 15.38
N GLN A 141 -17.73 -7.88 14.85
CA GLN A 141 -17.78 -7.63 13.40
C GLN A 141 -16.38 -7.39 12.81
N GLN A 142 -15.50 -6.75 13.60
CA GLN A 142 -14.12 -6.52 13.22
C GLN A 142 -13.34 -7.83 13.18
N ILE A 143 -13.55 -8.71 14.17
CA ILE A 143 -12.99 -10.05 14.23
C ILE A 143 -13.47 -10.87 13.02
N GLU A 144 -14.79 -10.92 12.77
CA GLU A 144 -15.37 -11.65 11.64
C GLU A 144 -14.71 -11.26 10.30
N ALA A 145 -14.46 -9.97 10.09
CA ALA A 145 -13.82 -9.52 8.85
C ALA A 145 -12.40 -10.09 8.69
N LEU A 146 -11.57 -10.09 9.73
CA LEU A 146 -10.22 -10.64 9.67
C LEU A 146 -10.21 -12.18 9.68
N GLU A 147 -11.17 -12.85 10.31
CA GLU A 147 -11.34 -14.31 10.20
C GLU A 147 -11.68 -14.74 8.76
N GLU A 148 -12.52 -13.97 8.05
CA GLU A 148 -12.81 -14.24 6.64
C GLU A 148 -11.56 -14.03 5.76
N TYR A 149 -10.75 -12.99 6.05
CA TYR A 149 -9.47 -12.81 5.39
C TYR A 149 -8.52 -13.99 5.62
N LYS A 150 -8.36 -14.42 6.89
CA LYS A 150 -7.51 -15.56 7.29
C LYS A 150 -7.83 -16.85 6.51
N LYS A 151 -9.09 -17.07 6.11
CA LYS A 151 -9.49 -18.25 5.33
C LYS A 151 -8.95 -18.24 3.89
N SER A 152 -8.64 -17.06 3.38
CA SER A 152 -8.13 -16.88 2.02
C SER A 152 -6.60 -16.73 1.99
N GLU A 153 -6.08 -15.93 2.92
CA GLU A 153 -4.67 -15.59 3.01
C GLU A 153 -4.24 -15.49 4.47
N TYR A 154 -3.03 -15.97 4.78
CA TYR A 154 -2.47 -15.90 6.13
C TYR A 154 -1.20 -15.06 6.12
N ILE A 155 -1.36 -13.77 6.40
CA ILE A 155 -0.30 -12.75 6.41
C ILE A 155 -0.06 -12.32 7.86
N GLU A 156 1.21 -12.24 8.28
CA GLU A 156 1.61 -12.02 9.66
C GLU A 156 1.07 -10.72 10.28
N GLU A 157 0.98 -9.63 9.51
CA GLU A 157 0.42 -8.36 9.98
C GLU A 157 -1.04 -8.51 10.41
N TRP A 158 -1.85 -9.15 9.55
CA TRP A 158 -3.29 -9.31 9.80
C TRP A 158 -3.59 -10.40 10.82
N ALA A 159 -2.76 -11.44 10.90
CA ALA A 159 -2.81 -12.44 11.95
C ALA A 159 -2.53 -11.80 13.33
N TYR A 160 -1.50 -10.94 13.42
CA TYR A 160 -1.22 -10.20 14.64
C TYR A 160 -2.35 -9.22 15.00
N GLU A 161 -2.93 -8.52 14.03
CA GLU A 161 -4.07 -7.62 14.27
C GLU A 161 -5.30 -8.40 14.76
N LEU A 162 -5.57 -9.60 14.22
CA LEU A 162 -6.62 -10.50 14.69
C LEU A 162 -6.37 -10.94 16.14
N ALA A 163 -5.13 -11.35 16.48
CA ALA A 163 -4.76 -11.69 17.86
C ALA A 163 -5.02 -10.53 18.83
N LYS A 164 -4.74 -9.29 18.42
CA LYS A 164 -5.07 -8.09 19.21
C LYS A 164 -6.57 -7.88 19.39
N LEU A 165 -7.36 -8.10 18.36
CA LEU A 165 -8.82 -8.00 18.47
C LEU A 165 -9.38 -9.04 19.43
N TYR A 166 -8.88 -10.28 19.41
CA TYR A 166 -9.23 -11.29 20.40
C TYR A 166 -8.85 -10.85 21.82
N GLN A 167 -7.66 -10.23 21.99
CA GLN A 167 -7.27 -9.65 23.28
C GLN A 167 -8.24 -8.55 23.72
N GLU A 168 -8.57 -7.60 22.84
CA GLU A 168 -9.49 -6.49 23.12
C GLU A 168 -10.90 -7.01 23.48
N ALA A 169 -11.33 -8.13 22.87
CA ALA A 169 -12.60 -8.79 23.15
C ALA A 169 -12.59 -9.66 24.42
N GLY A 170 -11.43 -9.85 25.06
CA GLY A 170 -11.29 -10.75 26.21
C GLY A 170 -11.31 -12.24 25.85
N MET A 171 -11.18 -12.59 24.57
CA MET A 171 -11.13 -13.95 24.03
C MET A 171 -9.69 -14.50 24.15
N THR A 172 -9.31 -14.81 25.39
CA THR A 172 -7.91 -15.15 25.72
C THR A 172 -7.44 -16.44 25.04
N SER A 173 -8.32 -17.44 24.91
CA SER A 173 -7.98 -18.73 24.27
C SER A 173 -7.65 -18.54 22.80
N GLU A 174 -8.50 -17.82 22.08
CA GLU A 174 -8.37 -17.51 20.66
C GLU A 174 -7.15 -16.62 20.39
N CYS A 175 -6.90 -15.63 21.27
CA CYS A 175 -5.73 -14.79 21.23
C CYS A 175 -4.43 -15.61 21.34
N LEU A 176 -4.36 -16.55 22.29
CA LEU A 176 -3.20 -17.43 22.50
C LEU A 176 -3.01 -18.40 21.33
N GLU A 177 -4.09 -18.96 20.79
CA GLU A 177 -4.05 -19.84 19.63
C GLU A 177 -3.53 -19.10 18.40
N GLU A 178 -4.03 -17.90 18.14
CA GLU A 178 -3.57 -17.07 17.02
C GLU A 178 -2.10 -16.66 17.16
N CYS A 179 -1.66 -16.30 18.37
CA CYS A 179 -0.23 -16.05 18.62
C CYS A 179 0.63 -17.30 18.38
N ASP A 180 0.17 -18.47 18.81
CA ASP A 180 0.92 -19.72 18.58
C ASP A 180 0.98 -20.11 17.11
N ASP A 181 -0.11 -19.95 16.37
CA ASP A 181 -0.16 -20.14 14.92
C ASP A 181 0.84 -19.22 14.21
N LEU A 182 0.81 -17.91 14.52
CA LEU A 182 1.68 -16.92 13.91
C LEU A 182 3.16 -17.25 14.17
N ILE A 183 3.53 -17.57 15.42
CA ILE A 183 4.89 -17.96 15.80
C ILE A 183 5.33 -19.25 15.08
N LEU A 184 4.41 -20.17 14.84
CA LEU A 184 4.68 -21.44 14.16
C LEU A 184 4.92 -21.24 12.67
N TRP A 185 4.05 -20.47 12.01
CA TRP A 185 4.07 -20.30 10.55
C TRP A 185 5.22 -19.42 10.05
N PHE A 186 5.47 -18.30 10.72
CA PHE A 186 6.45 -17.32 10.23
C PHE A 186 7.83 -17.44 10.87
N SER A 187 7.92 -18.14 11.99
CA SER A 187 9.18 -18.43 12.71
C SER A 187 9.96 -17.21 13.22
N GLU A 188 10.14 -16.16 12.43
CA GLU A 188 10.87 -14.92 12.73
C GLU A 188 10.16 -13.73 12.07
N GLY A 189 10.37 -12.51 12.59
CA GLY A 189 9.78 -11.28 12.05
C GLY A 189 9.22 -10.38 13.14
N GLN A 190 8.99 -9.12 12.81
CA GLN A 190 8.51 -8.14 13.80
C GLN A 190 7.16 -8.53 14.41
N TYR A 191 6.26 -9.10 13.62
CA TYR A 191 4.94 -9.50 14.11
C TYR A 191 5.00 -10.79 14.93
N VAL A 192 5.95 -11.69 14.63
CA VAL A 192 6.24 -12.87 15.44
C VAL A 192 6.70 -12.47 16.84
N TYR A 193 7.61 -11.50 16.95
CA TYR A 193 8.07 -11.01 18.24
C TYR A 193 6.98 -10.27 19.00
N LYS A 194 6.15 -9.46 18.31
CA LYS A 194 4.97 -8.83 18.91
C LYS A 194 3.95 -9.85 19.40
N ALA A 195 3.74 -10.95 18.68
CA ALA A 195 2.86 -12.04 19.11
C ALA A 195 3.41 -12.77 20.33
N MET A 196 4.74 -12.97 20.42
CA MET A 196 5.39 -13.50 21.62
C MET A 196 5.19 -12.56 22.82
N GLU A 197 5.33 -11.25 22.64
CA GLU A 197 5.09 -10.24 23.68
C GLU A 197 3.62 -10.23 24.15
N LEU A 198 2.67 -10.36 23.21
CA LEU A 198 1.26 -10.46 23.51
C LEU A 198 0.96 -11.73 24.32
N LYS A 199 1.51 -12.88 23.88
CA LYS A 199 1.36 -14.15 24.55
C LYS A 199 1.92 -14.12 25.98
N MET A 200 3.08 -13.48 26.21
CA MET A 200 3.69 -13.36 27.54
C MET A 200 2.81 -12.64 28.57
N GLN A 201 1.83 -11.87 28.16
CA GLN A 201 0.88 -11.24 29.08
C GLN A 201 -0.04 -12.25 29.77
N TYR A 202 -0.22 -13.44 29.20
CA TYR A 202 -1.11 -14.49 29.68
C TYR A 202 -0.40 -15.77 30.04
N LYS A 203 0.67 -16.11 29.32
CA LYS A 203 1.35 -17.40 29.45
C LYS A 203 2.85 -17.27 29.11
N PRO A 204 3.74 -17.92 29.86
CA PRO A 204 5.17 -17.92 29.53
C PRO A 204 5.42 -18.55 28.15
N LEU A 205 6.45 -18.08 27.46
CA LEU A 205 6.95 -18.69 26.23
C LEU A 205 7.47 -20.10 26.50
N THR A 206 7.42 -20.94 25.49
CA THR A 206 8.15 -22.22 25.52
C THR A 206 9.67 -21.97 25.47
N PRO A 207 10.51 -22.90 25.94
CA PRO A 207 11.96 -22.70 25.91
C PRO A 207 12.51 -22.35 24.51
N SER A 208 11.95 -22.96 23.46
CA SER A 208 12.32 -22.66 22.06
C SER A 208 11.89 -21.26 21.61
N GLN A 209 10.68 -20.83 22.01
CA GLN A 209 10.19 -19.47 21.72
C GLN A 209 11.00 -18.43 22.49
N GLN A 210 11.35 -18.71 23.76
CA GLN A 210 12.17 -17.84 24.58
C GLN A 210 13.57 -17.66 23.98
N GLU A 211 14.21 -18.73 23.53
CA GLU A 211 15.51 -18.66 22.86
C GLU A 211 15.48 -17.78 21.60
N LYS A 212 14.42 -17.93 20.76
CA LYS A 212 14.21 -17.08 19.58
C LYS A 212 14.00 -15.61 19.97
N TYR A 213 13.18 -15.36 20.97
CA TYR A 213 12.90 -14.02 21.46
C TYR A 213 14.15 -13.32 21.99
N ASP A 214 14.99 -14.02 22.73
CA ASP A 214 16.23 -13.48 23.31
C ASP A 214 17.26 -13.16 22.21
N LYS A 215 17.29 -13.94 21.13
CA LYS A 215 18.19 -13.75 19.98
C LYS A 215 17.76 -12.61 19.03
N ARG A 216 16.55 -12.06 19.17
CA ARG A 216 16.01 -11.04 18.25
C ARG A 216 16.88 -9.79 18.11
N TYR A 217 17.58 -9.38 19.19
CA TYR A 217 18.48 -8.23 19.19
C TYR A 217 19.90 -8.53 18.69
N ALA A 218 20.30 -9.79 18.64
CA ALA A 218 21.63 -10.15 18.14
C ALA A 218 21.75 -9.93 16.61
N ARG A 219 20.62 -9.99 15.88
CA ARG A 219 20.57 -9.75 14.43
C ARG A 219 20.36 -8.30 14.04
N THR A 220 19.75 -7.47 14.88
CA THR A 220 19.51 -6.04 14.58
C THR A 220 20.78 -5.20 14.50
N SER A 221 21.94 -5.76 14.88
CA SER A 221 23.22 -5.07 14.72
C SER A 221 23.89 -5.29 13.36
N GLU A 222 23.38 -6.19 12.52
CA GLU A 222 24.00 -6.53 11.22
C GLU A 222 23.11 -6.22 9.99
N GLU A 223 21.79 -6.05 10.15
CA GLU A 223 20.87 -5.80 9.02
C GLU A 223 19.81 -4.77 9.41
N THR A 224 20.09 -3.48 9.20
CA THR A 224 19.06 -2.47 8.98
C THR A 224 18.60 -2.54 7.53
N GLU A 225 17.96 -3.62 7.13
CA GLU A 225 17.12 -3.64 5.94
C GLU A 225 15.69 -3.33 6.36
N GLU A 226 15.20 -2.17 5.92
CA GLU A 226 13.79 -1.82 6.00
C GLU A 226 12.97 -2.90 5.29
N ILE A 227 12.09 -3.58 6.05
CA ILE A 227 11.20 -4.59 5.49
C ILE A 227 10.25 -3.87 4.51
N PRO A 228 10.21 -4.27 3.23
CA PRO A 228 9.32 -3.63 2.26
C PRO A 228 7.86 -3.79 2.70
N ASP A 229 7.09 -2.71 2.54
CA ASP A 229 5.64 -2.70 2.77
C ASP A 229 4.96 -3.79 1.91
N ILE A 230 4.11 -4.60 2.53
CA ILE A 230 3.47 -5.79 1.94
C ILE A 230 2.68 -5.48 0.64
N PHE A 231 2.36 -4.22 0.40
CA PHE A 231 1.80 -3.78 -0.88
C PHE A 231 2.74 -3.91 -2.08
N SER A 232 4.06 -4.17 -1.88
CA SER A 232 5.02 -4.36 -2.97
C SER A 232 4.97 -5.76 -3.61
N TYR A 233 4.45 -6.76 -2.91
CA TYR A 233 4.39 -8.13 -3.45
C TYR A 233 3.27 -8.36 -4.49
N ALA A 234 2.29 -7.46 -4.57
CA ALA A 234 1.28 -7.50 -5.62
C ALA A 234 1.79 -6.92 -6.97
N GLU A 235 2.99 -6.34 -6.99
CA GLU A 235 3.53 -5.66 -8.18
C GLU A 235 4.22 -6.59 -9.18
N ALA A 236 4.67 -7.79 -8.75
CA ALA A 236 5.44 -8.69 -9.60
C ALA A 236 4.58 -9.44 -10.64
N ASP A 237 3.28 -9.64 -10.37
CA ASP A 237 2.41 -10.48 -11.20
C ASP A 237 1.64 -9.70 -12.29
N GLU A 238 1.55 -8.36 -12.17
CA GLU A 238 0.85 -7.54 -13.17
C GLU A 238 1.79 -6.97 -14.28
N SER A 239 3.11 -6.90 -14.03
CA SER A 239 4.06 -6.41 -15.04
C SER A 239 4.27 -7.39 -16.19
N GLU A 240 4.08 -8.70 -15.98
CA GLU A 240 4.19 -9.72 -17.03
C GLU A 240 2.95 -9.78 -17.94
N GLN A 241 1.78 -9.29 -17.48
CA GLN A 241 0.54 -9.30 -18.29
C GLN A 241 0.36 -8.06 -19.16
N GLU A 242 0.94 -6.90 -18.78
CA GLU A 242 0.87 -5.68 -19.62
C GLU A 242 1.86 -5.69 -20.79
N GLU A 243 2.94 -6.48 -20.74
CA GLU A 243 3.88 -6.61 -21.88
C GLU A 243 3.36 -7.51 -23.01
N GLU A 244 2.44 -8.44 -22.73
CA GLU A 244 1.84 -9.29 -23.77
C GLU A 244 0.73 -8.60 -24.57
N GLU A 245 0.08 -7.57 -24.05
CA GLU A 245 -1.03 -6.89 -24.76
C GLU A 245 -0.57 -5.75 -25.70
N ASN A 246 0.67 -5.28 -25.57
CA ASN A 246 1.23 -4.21 -26.42
C ASN A 246 2.10 -4.68 -27.59
N GLY A 247 2.20 -5.98 -27.82
CA GLY A 247 3.06 -6.61 -28.82
C GLY A 247 2.39 -7.11 -30.09
N LEU A 248 1.43 -6.40 -30.70
CA LEU A 248 0.93 -6.74 -32.02
C LEU A 248 1.67 -5.94 -33.13
N PRO A 249 2.36 -6.62 -34.06
CA PRO A 249 3.05 -5.95 -35.16
C PRO A 249 2.05 -5.42 -36.19
N GLY A 250 2.21 -4.14 -36.53
CA GLY A 250 1.45 -3.49 -37.57
C GLY A 250 1.56 -4.22 -38.93
N ALA A 251 0.40 -4.60 -39.48
CA ALA A 251 0.32 -5.12 -40.82
C ALA A 251 0.54 -3.98 -41.82
N GLU A 252 1.65 -4.05 -42.57
CA GLU A 252 1.80 -3.32 -43.80
C GLU A 252 0.74 -3.75 -44.82
N LEU A 253 -0.12 -2.83 -45.21
CA LEU A 253 -0.93 -2.98 -46.42
C LEU A 253 -0.19 -2.32 -47.56
N MET A 254 0.49 -3.11 -48.40
CA MET A 254 0.97 -2.68 -49.72
C MET A 254 -0.14 -2.85 -50.73
N ALA A 255 -0.35 -1.77 -51.49
CA ALA A 255 -1.28 -1.66 -52.58
C ALA A 255 -0.88 -2.54 -53.78
N ALA A 256 -1.83 -3.09 -54.48
CA ALA A 256 -1.90 -3.26 -55.91
C ALA A 256 -3.36 -3.25 -56.36
#